data_6149fa1b6cb683e36583e0f1f614692b
#
_entry.id   6149fa1b6cb683e36583e0f1f614692b
#
_cell.length_a   1.000
_cell.length_b   1.000
_cell.length_c   1.000
_cell.angle_alpha   90.00
_cell.angle_beta   90.00
_cell.angle_gamma   90.00
#
_symmetry.space_group_name_H-M   'P 1'
#
loop_
_entity.id
_entity.type
_entity.pdbx_description
1 polymer ?
#
loop_
_entity_poly.entity_id
_entity_poly.type
_entity_poly.pdbx_seq_one_letter_code
_entity_poly.pdbx_strand_id
1 'polypeptide(L)'
;MADALLVLNAGSSSLKFSVFLDDERPRELLWGQLEGLLTEPHFIARTQAGVVGEKQWESGTRLGHRGAIEFLLTWGRDGILGKHHIRAAGHRVVHGGAKFTKPVLIDQQTLTALENLVPLAPLHQPHNMAAIRAMLRMMPSLPNVACFDTAFHHTQPAVAQTFALPRRYAQEGARRYGFHGLSYEYVASVLPTVDQRAAEEKTVVAHLGNGASMCLSLIHI
;
A
#
# COMPACT_ATOMS: atom_id res chain seq x y z
N MET A 1 -7.63 -25.85 -5.19
CA MET A 1 -7.14 -24.50 -5.51
C MET A 1 -6.31 -24.03 -4.32
N ALA A 2 -5.13 -23.48 -4.57
CA ALA A 2 -4.35 -22.91 -3.47
C ALA A 2 -4.93 -21.53 -3.10
N ASP A 3 -4.81 -21.17 -1.83
CA ASP A 3 -5.21 -19.85 -1.33
C ASP A 3 -4.20 -18.78 -1.75
N ALA A 4 -4.69 -17.57 -2.02
CA ALA A 4 -3.86 -16.45 -2.45
C ALA A 4 -4.32 -15.13 -1.82
N LEU A 5 -3.39 -14.18 -1.75
CA LEU A 5 -3.59 -12.83 -1.24
C LEU A 5 -3.40 -11.83 -2.38
N LEU A 6 -4.32 -10.89 -2.51
CA LEU A 6 -4.22 -9.77 -3.45
C LEU A 6 -3.69 -8.54 -2.69
N VAL A 7 -2.61 -7.92 -3.19
CA VAL A 7 -2.04 -6.69 -2.63
C VAL A 7 -2.26 -5.56 -3.62
N LEU A 8 -2.77 -4.43 -3.13
CA LEU A 8 -3.12 -3.26 -3.92
C LEU A 8 -2.43 -2.00 -3.40
N ASN A 9 -1.85 -1.23 -4.31
CA ASN A 9 -1.24 0.06 -4.05
C ASN A 9 -1.78 1.09 -5.04
N ALA A 10 -2.73 1.89 -4.59
CA ALA A 10 -3.39 2.92 -5.38
C ALA A 10 -2.66 4.27 -5.27
N GLY A 11 -2.06 4.72 -6.35
CA GLY A 11 -1.53 6.07 -6.53
C GLY A 11 -2.58 7.02 -7.09
N SER A 12 -2.21 8.28 -7.37
CA SER A 12 -3.14 9.29 -7.92
C SER A 12 -3.67 8.94 -9.31
N SER A 13 -2.83 8.36 -10.16
CA SER A 13 -3.17 7.98 -11.55
C SER A 13 -2.77 6.56 -11.89
N SER A 14 -2.51 5.72 -10.89
CA SER A 14 -2.04 4.34 -11.09
C SER A 14 -2.58 3.39 -10.04
N LEU A 15 -2.63 2.12 -10.38
CA LEU A 15 -2.90 1.02 -9.47
C LEU A 15 -1.82 -0.04 -9.70
N LYS A 16 -0.98 -0.29 -8.70
CA LYS A 16 -0.05 -1.43 -8.70
C LYS A 16 -0.66 -2.57 -7.92
N PHE A 17 -0.39 -3.78 -8.34
CA PHE A 17 -0.92 -4.97 -7.67
C PHE A 17 0.10 -6.11 -7.69
N SER A 18 -0.01 -6.97 -6.69
CA SER A 18 0.70 -8.26 -6.63
C SER A 18 -0.22 -9.31 -6.05
N VAL A 19 -0.03 -10.55 -6.47
CA VAL A 19 -0.73 -11.72 -5.95
C VAL A 19 0.27 -12.69 -5.38
N PHE A 20 0.08 -13.06 -4.14
CA PHE A 20 0.94 -14.00 -3.42
C PHE A 20 0.16 -15.28 -3.09
N LEU A 21 0.82 -16.43 -3.14
CA LEU A 21 0.30 -17.63 -2.49
C LEU A 21 0.31 -17.42 -0.97
N ASP A 22 -0.77 -17.86 -0.32
CA ASP A 22 -0.93 -17.81 1.14
C ASP A 22 -0.26 -19.04 1.76
N ASP A 23 1.06 -19.06 1.73
CA ASP A 23 1.93 -20.08 2.29
C ASP A 23 2.69 -19.53 3.51
N GLU A 24 3.37 -20.39 4.27
CA GLU A 24 4.26 -19.97 5.39
C GLU A 24 5.29 -18.91 4.95
N ARG A 25 5.75 -18.99 3.70
CA ARG A 25 6.55 -17.96 3.04
C ARG A 25 5.82 -17.50 1.79
N PRO A 26 5.10 -16.38 1.85
CA PRO A 26 4.33 -15.89 0.72
C PRO A 26 5.19 -15.78 -0.54
N ARG A 27 4.76 -16.44 -1.60
CA ARG A 27 5.47 -16.46 -2.88
C ARG A 27 4.68 -15.67 -3.92
N GLU A 28 5.33 -14.68 -4.52
CA GLU A 28 4.69 -13.86 -5.56
C GLU A 28 4.43 -14.69 -6.83
N LEU A 29 3.17 -14.74 -7.23
CA LEU A 29 2.70 -15.43 -8.42
C LEU A 29 2.63 -14.49 -9.62
N LEU A 30 2.20 -13.28 -9.37
CA LEU A 30 1.81 -12.33 -10.39
C LEU A 30 1.95 -10.92 -9.83
N TRP A 31 2.49 -10.00 -10.63
CA TRP A 31 2.51 -8.57 -10.31
C TRP A 31 2.26 -7.75 -11.56
N GLY A 32 1.86 -6.51 -11.37
CA GLY A 32 1.61 -5.61 -12.49
C GLY A 32 1.13 -4.25 -12.05
N GLN A 33 0.71 -3.49 -13.04
CA GLN A 33 0.22 -2.14 -12.83
C GLN A 33 -0.78 -1.73 -13.90
N LEU A 34 -1.63 -0.78 -13.54
CA LEU A 34 -2.40 0.06 -14.44
C LEU A 34 -1.94 1.50 -14.23
N GLU A 35 -1.49 2.16 -15.26
CA GLU A 35 -1.04 3.55 -15.25
C GLU A 35 -1.94 4.40 -16.13
N GLY A 36 -1.82 5.74 -16.04
CA GLY A 36 -2.60 6.65 -16.85
C GLY A 36 -4.11 6.58 -16.66
N LEU A 37 -4.60 6.21 -15.46
CA LEU A 37 -6.01 5.91 -15.17
C LEU A 37 -6.99 7.02 -15.55
N LEU A 38 -6.53 8.24 -15.74
CA LEU A 38 -7.35 9.42 -16.05
C LEU A 38 -7.08 10.01 -17.44
N THR A 39 -6.14 9.42 -18.19
CA THR A 39 -5.69 9.96 -19.48
C THR A 39 -5.63 8.92 -20.58
N GLU A 40 -4.71 7.98 -20.47
CA GLU A 40 -4.47 6.91 -21.43
C GLU A 40 -4.07 5.65 -20.66
N PRO A 41 -5.05 4.87 -20.18
CA PRO A 41 -4.75 3.74 -19.32
C PRO A 41 -3.94 2.66 -20.05
N HIS A 42 -2.90 2.19 -19.39
CA HIS A 42 -2.08 1.07 -19.81
C HIS A 42 -1.99 0.04 -18.68
N PHE A 43 -2.33 -1.19 -18.97
CA PHE A 43 -2.23 -2.34 -18.09
C PHE A 43 -1.11 -3.24 -18.54
N ILE A 44 -0.32 -3.70 -17.58
CA ILE A 44 0.66 -4.76 -17.78
C ILE A 44 0.71 -5.67 -16.54
N ALA A 45 0.74 -6.98 -16.79
CA ALA A 45 0.88 -8.01 -15.77
C ALA A 45 2.01 -8.97 -16.13
N ARG A 46 2.77 -9.39 -15.12
CA ARG A 46 3.96 -10.23 -15.25
C ARG A 46 3.94 -11.36 -14.25
N THR A 47 4.59 -12.44 -14.64
CA THR A 47 5.06 -13.51 -13.76
C THR A 47 6.57 -13.62 -13.92
N GLN A 48 7.21 -14.53 -13.20
CA GLN A 48 8.63 -14.82 -13.41
C GLN A 48 8.96 -15.32 -14.84
N ALA A 49 7.97 -15.87 -15.54
CA ALA A 49 8.13 -16.31 -16.93
C ALA A 49 8.00 -15.18 -17.97
N GLY A 50 7.63 -13.97 -17.54
CA GLY A 50 7.48 -12.80 -18.41
C GLY A 50 6.09 -12.17 -18.36
N VAL A 51 5.75 -11.38 -19.40
CA VAL A 51 4.46 -10.70 -19.53
C VAL A 51 3.37 -11.73 -19.80
N VAL A 52 2.28 -11.68 -19.03
CA VAL A 52 1.10 -12.58 -19.14
C VAL A 52 -0.17 -11.85 -19.47
N GLY A 53 -0.14 -10.52 -19.48
CA GLY A 53 -1.26 -9.67 -19.89
C GLY A 53 -0.80 -8.25 -20.17
N GLU A 54 -1.32 -7.68 -21.24
CA GLU A 54 -1.10 -6.29 -21.59
C GLU A 54 -2.34 -5.73 -22.28
N LYS A 55 -2.69 -4.50 -21.98
CA LYS A 55 -3.78 -3.79 -22.63
C LYS A 55 -3.54 -2.29 -22.59
N GLN A 56 -3.68 -1.67 -23.76
CA GLN A 56 -3.72 -0.22 -23.93
C GLN A 56 -5.15 0.21 -24.22
N TRP A 57 -5.59 1.30 -23.61
CA TRP A 57 -6.86 1.96 -23.94
C TRP A 57 -6.59 3.18 -24.82
N GLU A 58 -7.62 3.63 -25.50
CA GLU A 58 -7.56 4.85 -26.31
C GLU A 58 -7.26 6.08 -25.46
N SER A 59 -6.52 7.03 -26.04
CA SER A 59 -6.22 8.32 -25.41
C SER A 59 -7.52 9.05 -25.05
N GLY A 60 -7.53 9.69 -23.88
CA GLY A 60 -8.72 10.33 -23.34
C GLY A 60 -9.64 9.40 -22.52
N THR A 61 -9.37 8.09 -22.47
CA THR A 61 -10.11 7.16 -21.61
C THR A 61 -9.89 7.50 -20.15
N ARG A 62 -10.98 7.60 -19.37
CA ARG A 62 -10.96 7.82 -17.93
C ARG A 62 -11.45 6.59 -17.19
N LEU A 63 -10.56 5.66 -16.94
CA LEU A 63 -10.88 4.40 -16.25
C LEU A 63 -11.15 4.62 -14.76
N GLY A 64 -10.31 5.45 -14.11
CA GLY A 64 -10.31 5.68 -12.68
C GLY A 64 -9.97 4.43 -11.87
N HIS A 65 -9.88 4.54 -10.54
CA HIS A 65 -9.56 3.39 -9.67
C HIS A 65 -10.65 2.32 -9.71
N ARG A 66 -11.92 2.73 -9.80
CA ARG A 66 -13.03 1.77 -9.89
C ARG A 66 -12.91 0.90 -11.13
N GLY A 67 -12.79 1.51 -12.31
CA GLY A 67 -12.66 0.76 -13.57
C GLY A 67 -11.38 -0.07 -13.62
N ALA A 68 -10.29 0.41 -13.00
CA ALA A 68 -9.04 -0.34 -12.89
C ALA A 68 -9.21 -1.63 -12.06
N ILE A 69 -9.88 -1.55 -10.90
CA ILE A 69 -10.18 -2.71 -10.05
C ILE A 69 -11.13 -3.67 -10.78
N GLU A 70 -12.18 -3.14 -11.41
CA GLU A 70 -13.14 -3.94 -12.19
C GLU A 70 -12.45 -4.72 -13.31
N PHE A 71 -11.60 -4.05 -14.07
CA PHE A 71 -10.81 -4.69 -15.11
C PHE A 71 -9.87 -5.75 -14.52
N LEU A 72 -9.10 -5.43 -13.48
CA LEU A 72 -8.15 -6.33 -12.85
C LEU A 72 -8.84 -7.63 -12.36
N LEU A 73 -9.96 -7.50 -11.67
CA LEU A 73 -10.70 -8.67 -11.14
C LEU A 73 -11.31 -9.51 -12.26
N THR A 74 -11.83 -8.88 -13.33
CA THR A 74 -12.39 -9.60 -14.48
C THR A 74 -11.30 -10.33 -15.25
N TRP A 75 -10.23 -9.62 -15.63
CA TRP A 75 -9.07 -10.21 -16.30
C TRP A 75 -8.42 -11.33 -15.49
N GLY A 76 -8.26 -11.08 -14.20
CA GLY A 76 -7.64 -12.05 -13.29
C GLY A 76 -8.45 -13.33 -13.13
N ARG A 77 -9.78 -13.22 -13.02
CA ARG A 77 -10.71 -14.37 -12.90
C ARG A 77 -10.61 -15.30 -14.11
N ASP A 78 -10.51 -14.73 -15.29
CA ASP A 78 -10.43 -15.50 -16.55
C ASP A 78 -9.01 -16.08 -16.77
N GLY A 79 -8.03 -15.68 -15.96
CA GLY A 79 -6.63 -16.06 -16.04
C GLY A 79 -6.11 -16.79 -14.78
N ILE A 80 -4.96 -16.29 -14.27
CA ILE A 80 -4.23 -16.90 -13.15
C ILE A 80 -5.05 -16.87 -11.86
N LEU A 81 -5.77 -15.79 -11.58
CA LEU A 81 -6.53 -15.65 -10.34
C LEU A 81 -7.71 -16.63 -10.26
N GLY A 82 -8.31 -17.00 -11.40
CA GLY A 82 -9.40 -18.00 -11.44
C GLY A 82 -8.96 -19.41 -11.04
N LYS A 83 -7.66 -19.66 -10.97
CA LYS A 83 -7.07 -20.95 -10.52
C LYS A 83 -6.78 -20.96 -9.01
N HIS A 84 -6.96 -19.85 -8.33
CA HIS A 84 -6.69 -19.66 -6.92
C HIS A 84 -7.90 -19.09 -6.19
N HIS A 85 -8.00 -19.35 -4.89
CA HIS A 85 -9.00 -18.75 -4.04
C HIS A 85 -8.40 -17.52 -3.36
N ILE A 86 -8.86 -16.31 -3.72
CA ILE A 86 -8.40 -15.06 -3.07
C ILE A 86 -9.03 -14.98 -1.69
N ARG A 87 -8.23 -15.09 -0.64
CA ARG A 87 -8.67 -15.09 0.77
C ARG A 87 -8.82 -13.70 1.36
N ALA A 88 -7.97 -12.76 0.94
CA ALA A 88 -8.00 -11.39 1.43
C ALA A 88 -7.36 -10.44 0.43
N ALA A 89 -7.66 -9.14 0.56
CA ALA A 89 -7.00 -8.06 -0.14
C ALA A 89 -6.29 -7.14 0.87
N GLY A 90 -4.98 -6.93 0.67
CA GLY A 90 -4.18 -5.96 1.40
C GLY A 90 -4.10 -4.63 0.64
N HIS A 91 -4.34 -3.51 1.32
CA HIS A 91 -4.27 -2.18 0.74
C HIS A 91 -3.16 -1.37 1.40
N ARG A 92 -2.25 -0.81 0.60
CA ARG A 92 -1.39 0.25 1.08
C ARG A 92 -2.22 1.52 1.27
N VAL A 93 -2.16 2.08 2.46
CA VAL A 93 -2.80 3.35 2.85
C VAL A 93 -1.72 4.31 3.34
N VAL A 94 -1.64 5.49 2.74
CA VAL A 94 -0.56 6.44 3.03
C VAL A 94 -0.58 6.91 4.47
N HIS A 95 -1.77 7.12 5.07
CA HIS A 95 -1.87 7.71 6.39
C HIS A 95 -2.82 6.95 7.32
N GLY A 96 -2.28 6.47 8.46
CA GLY A 96 -3.03 5.85 9.55
C GLY A 96 -3.40 6.79 10.70
N GLY A 97 -2.95 8.06 10.65
CA GLY A 97 -3.11 9.01 11.74
C GLY A 97 -2.37 8.54 13.01
N ALA A 98 -2.81 9.01 14.16
CA ALA A 98 -2.31 8.57 15.45
C ALA A 98 -2.95 7.25 15.92
N LYS A 99 -4.08 6.87 15.32
CA LYS A 99 -4.91 5.74 15.76
C LYS A 99 -4.46 4.40 15.15
N PHE A 100 -4.14 4.39 13.87
CA PHE A 100 -3.84 3.15 13.16
C PHE A 100 -2.33 2.92 13.06
N THR A 101 -1.79 2.20 14.02
CA THR A 101 -0.36 1.88 14.16
C THR A 101 -0.03 0.43 13.78
N LYS A 102 -1.02 -0.33 13.33
CA LYS A 102 -0.91 -1.73 12.88
C LYS A 102 -1.88 -1.97 11.72
N PRO A 103 -1.70 -3.03 10.93
CA PRO A 103 -2.70 -3.43 9.95
C PRO A 103 -4.08 -3.62 10.59
N VAL A 104 -5.14 -3.22 9.88
CA VAL A 104 -6.51 -3.28 10.40
C VAL A 104 -7.46 -3.82 9.34
N LEU A 105 -8.39 -4.70 9.75
CA LEU A 105 -9.49 -5.12 8.91
C LEU A 105 -10.43 -3.93 8.65
N ILE A 106 -10.80 -3.76 7.40
CA ILE A 106 -11.63 -2.63 6.96
C ILE A 106 -13.10 -3.03 7.06
N ASP A 107 -13.77 -2.48 8.05
CA ASP A 107 -15.22 -2.41 8.17
C ASP A 107 -15.71 -0.98 7.87
N GLN A 108 -17.02 -0.75 7.98
CA GLN A 108 -17.61 0.58 7.74
C GLN A 108 -17.08 1.64 8.71
N GLN A 109 -16.85 1.28 9.97
CA GLN A 109 -16.34 2.20 10.98
C GLN A 109 -14.88 2.59 10.69
N THR A 110 -14.06 1.61 10.34
CA THR A 110 -12.66 1.81 9.94
C THR A 110 -12.59 2.67 8.68
N LEU A 111 -13.42 2.38 7.66
CA LEU A 111 -13.46 3.15 6.43
C LEU A 111 -13.77 4.63 6.70
N THR A 112 -14.79 4.92 7.50
CA THR A 112 -15.14 6.29 7.91
C THR A 112 -14.00 6.98 8.66
N ALA A 113 -13.33 6.26 9.58
CA ALA A 113 -12.19 6.80 10.30
C ALA A 113 -11.00 7.13 9.38
N LEU A 114 -10.73 6.31 8.37
CA LEU A 114 -9.69 6.55 7.37
C LEU A 114 -10.04 7.73 6.44
N GLU A 115 -11.30 7.92 6.11
CA GLU A 115 -11.79 9.07 5.34
C GLU A 115 -11.58 10.39 6.08
N ASN A 116 -11.74 10.38 7.40
CA ASN A 116 -11.46 11.55 8.25
C ASN A 116 -9.97 11.95 8.27
N LEU A 117 -9.07 11.08 7.80
CA LEU A 117 -7.64 11.38 7.67
C LEU A 117 -7.27 12.03 6.32
N VAL A 118 -8.22 12.21 5.41
CA VAL A 118 -7.99 12.87 4.11
C VAL A 118 -7.27 14.23 4.26
N PRO A 119 -7.59 15.10 5.23
CA PRO A 119 -6.88 16.36 5.41
C PRO A 119 -5.39 16.23 5.71
N LEU A 120 -4.94 15.08 6.24
CA LEU A 120 -3.52 14.82 6.54
C LEU A 120 -2.72 14.38 5.30
N ALA A 121 -3.39 13.86 4.27
CA ALA A 121 -2.76 13.41 3.02
C ALA A 121 -3.71 13.63 1.82
N PRO A 122 -4.10 14.88 1.50
CA PRO A 122 -5.17 15.17 0.54
C PRO A 122 -4.85 14.74 -0.89
N LEU A 123 -3.57 14.61 -1.26
CA LEU A 123 -3.12 14.17 -2.58
C LEU A 123 -3.04 12.64 -2.73
N HIS A 124 -3.17 11.87 -1.64
CA HIS A 124 -2.98 10.41 -1.65
C HIS A 124 -4.16 9.65 -1.06
N GLN A 125 -4.62 10.05 0.14
CA GLN A 125 -5.66 9.33 0.87
C GLN A 125 -6.95 9.13 0.07
N PRO A 126 -7.47 10.11 -0.69
CA PRO A 126 -8.68 9.92 -1.51
C PRO A 126 -8.56 8.79 -2.53
N HIS A 127 -7.38 8.60 -3.11
CA HIS A 127 -7.11 7.55 -4.10
C HIS A 127 -7.07 6.17 -3.44
N ASN A 128 -6.45 6.08 -2.26
CA ASN A 128 -6.48 4.85 -1.47
C ASN A 128 -7.93 4.47 -1.11
N MET A 129 -8.73 5.43 -0.64
CA MET A 129 -10.14 5.20 -0.31
C MET A 129 -10.97 4.81 -1.52
N ALA A 130 -10.70 5.36 -2.70
CA ALA A 130 -11.39 5.01 -3.94
C ALA A 130 -11.17 3.54 -4.32
N ALA A 131 -9.93 3.04 -4.21
CA ALA A 131 -9.61 1.64 -4.46
C ALA A 131 -10.25 0.69 -3.44
N ILE A 132 -10.18 1.02 -2.14
CA ILE A 132 -10.81 0.25 -1.07
C ILE A 132 -12.33 0.15 -1.29
N ARG A 133 -13.00 1.27 -1.56
CA ARG A 133 -14.44 1.29 -1.83
C ARG A 133 -14.82 0.45 -3.06
N ALA A 134 -13.97 0.47 -4.10
CA ALA A 134 -14.19 -0.36 -5.28
C ALA A 134 -14.13 -1.84 -4.91
N MET A 135 -13.11 -2.28 -4.17
CA MET A 135 -12.98 -3.66 -3.70
C MET A 135 -14.16 -4.10 -2.82
N LEU A 136 -14.54 -3.30 -1.82
CA LEU A 136 -15.68 -3.61 -0.94
C LEU A 136 -17.02 -3.75 -1.69
N ARG A 137 -17.21 -3.01 -2.79
CA ARG A 137 -18.41 -3.13 -3.62
C ARG A 137 -18.40 -4.36 -4.50
N MET A 138 -17.25 -4.69 -5.09
CA MET A 138 -17.14 -5.78 -6.06
C MET A 138 -16.98 -7.14 -5.40
N MET A 139 -16.35 -7.18 -4.24
CA MET A 139 -16.11 -8.38 -3.45
C MET A 139 -16.48 -8.15 -1.98
N PRO A 140 -17.78 -7.98 -1.66
CA PRO A 140 -18.24 -7.56 -0.32
C PRO A 140 -17.94 -8.60 0.79
N SER A 141 -17.78 -9.85 0.44
CA SER A 141 -17.42 -10.92 1.38
C SER A 141 -15.91 -11.12 1.55
N LEU A 142 -15.09 -10.46 0.71
CA LEU A 142 -13.64 -10.59 0.80
C LEU A 142 -13.11 -9.72 1.94
N PRO A 143 -12.36 -10.28 2.90
CA PRO A 143 -11.65 -9.48 3.90
C PRO A 143 -10.68 -8.49 3.24
N ASN A 144 -10.80 -7.21 3.59
CA ASN A 144 -9.91 -6.14 3.14
C ASN A 144 -9.11 -5.62 4.34
N VAL A 145 -7.80 -5.51 4.21
CA VAL A 145 -6.88 -5.08 5.28
C VAL A 145 -6.13 -3.81 4.84
N ALA A 146 -6.17 -2.78 5.67
CA ALA A 146 -5.36 -1.57 5.47
C ALA A 146 -4.01 -1.71 6.18
N CYS A 147 -2.92 -1.43 5.45
CA CYS A 147 -1.55 -1.35 5.94
C CYS A 147 -1.01 0.07 5.71
N PHE A 148 -0.39 0.68 6.72
CA PHE A 148 -0.14 2.12 6.74
C PHE A 148 1.34 2.48 6.62
N ASP A 149 1.66 3.43 5.72
CA ASP A 149 3.01 3.96 5.61
C ASP A 149 3.49 4.66 6.88
N THR A 150 2.56 5.18 7.69
CA THR A 150 2.89 5.84 8.96
C THR A 150 3.09 4.87 10.13
N ALA A 151 2.68 3.60 9.99
CA ALA A 151 2.66 2.65 11.11
C ALA A 151 4.07 2.31 11.63
N PHE A 152 5.04 2.07 10.75
CA PHE A 152 6.42 1.76 11.11
C PHE A 152 7.05 2.81 12.06
N HIS A 153 6.67 4.06 11.90
CA HIS A 153 7.24 5.19 12.63
C HIS A 153 6.55 5.48 13.98
N HIS A 154 5.59 4.68 14.40
CA HIS A 154 4.80 4.96 15.62
C HIS A 154 5.62 4.85 16.92
N THR A 155 6.72 4.08 16.90
CA THR A 155 7.62 3.87 18.04
C THR A 155 8.66 4.99 18.22
N GLN A 156 8.70 5.98 17.32
CA GLN A 156 9.62 7.11 17.45
C GLN A 156 9.40 7.84 18.80
N PRO A 157 10.48 8.29 19.46
CA PRO A 157 10.36 9.04 20.71
C PRO A 157 9.63 10.38 20.52
N ALA A 158 8.96 10.87 21.54
CA ALA A 158 8.16 12.09 21.47
C ALA A 158 8.94 13.30 20.91
N VAL A 159 10.24 13.41 21.22
CA VAL A 159 11.12 14.48 20.71
C VAL A 159 11.23 14.44 19.18
N ALA A 160 11.25 13.26 18.57
CA ALA A 160 11.31 13.10 17.10
C ALA A 160 9.95 13.38 16.44
N GLN A 161 8.86 13.24 17.17
CA GLN A 161 7.50 13.46 16.67
C GLN A 161 7.01 14.91 16.87
N THR A 162 7.72 15.72 17.67
CA THR A 162 7.30 17.08 18.03
C THR A 162 8.01 18.09 17.13
N PHE A 163 7.25 19.06 16.62
CA PHE A 163 7.81 20.22 15.96
C PHE A 163 8.30 21.26 16.98
N ALA A 164 9.34 22.01 16.64
CA ALA A 164 9.84 23.14 17.44
C ALA A 164 8.87 24.35 17.33
N LEU A 165 7.62 24.16 17.72
CA LEU A 165 6.53 25.12 17.71
C LEU A 165 6.00 25.33 19.13
N PRO A 166 5.24 26.42 19.42
CA PRO A 166 4.55 26.57 20.68
C PRO A 166 3.71 25.34 21.05
N ARG A 167 3.78 24.88 22.31
CA ARG A 167 3.18 23.64 22.81
C ARG A 167 1.68 23.51 22.49
N ARG A 168 0.96 24.63 22.38
CA ARG A 168 -0.45 24.62 22.00
C ARG A 168 -0.74 23.83 20.72
N TYR A 169 0.14 23.93 19.71
CA TYR A 169 -0.05 23.20 18.46
C TYR A 169 0.11 21.68 18.61
N ALA A 170 1.02 21.22 19.47
CA ALA A 170 1.12 19.82 19.81
C ALA A 170 -0.12 19.33 20.57
N GLN A 171 -0.68 20.14 21.46
CA GLN A 171 -1.94 19.87 22.17
C GLN A 171 -3.13 19.80 21.23
N GLU A 172 -3.14 20.58 20.15
CA GLU A 172 -4.11 20.56 19.06
C GLU A 172 -3.90 19.38 18.09
N GLY A 173 -2.90 18.53 18.32
CA GLY A 173 -2.65 17.32 17.53
C GLY A 173 -1.61 17.49 16.40
N ALA A 174 -0.95 18.65 16.29
CA ALA A 174 0.12 18.85 15.33
C ALA A 174 1.35 17.99 15.72
N ARG A 175 1.69 17.02 14.89
CA ARG A 175 2.83 16.12 15.11
C ARG A 175 3.48 15.74 13.79
N ARG A 176 4.74 15.35 13.84
CA ARG A 176 5.45 14.78 12.72
C ARG A 176 5.05 13.31 12.54
N TYR A 177 4.73 12.94 11.33
CA TYR A 177 4.60 11.55 10.89
C TYR A 177 5.77 11.18 9.98
N GLY A 178 6.19 9.92 10.00
CA GLY A 178 7.04 9.35 8.96
C GLY A 178 6.19 8.68 7.89
N PHE A 179 6.73 8.59 6.68
CA PHE A 179 6.07 7.96 5.52
C PHE A 179 6.97 6.87 4.92
N HIS A 180 6.45 6.14 3.93
CA HIS A 180 7.09 4.98 3.31
C HIS A 180 7.44 3.87 4.31
N GLY A 181 6.74 3.82 5.45
CA GLY A 181 7.03 2.89 6.53
C GLY A 181 6.95 1.43 6.12
N LEU A 182 6.01 1.06 5.23
CA LEU A 182 5.94 -0.30 4.69
C LEU A 182 7.21 -0.69 3.92
N SER A 183 7.83 0.26 3.22
CA SER A 183 9.12 0.04 2.55
C SER A 183 10.25 -0.13 3.56
N TYR A 184 10.29 0.70 4.59
CA TYR A 184 11.32 0.59 5.63
C TYR A 184 11.17 -0.68 6.45
N GLU A 185 9.95 -1.07 6.80
CA GLU A 185 9.65 -2.32 7.50
C GLU A 185 10.13 -3.54 6.70
N TYR A 186 9.85 -3.54 5.38
CA TYR A 186 10.35 -4.60 4.50
C TYR A 186 11.89 -4.63 4.45
N VAL A 187 12.53 -3.48 4.22
CA VAL A 187 14.01 -3.41 4.19
C VAL A 187 14.58 -3.90 5.51
N ALA A 188 14.07 -3.44 6.65
CA ALA A 188 14.51 -3.89 7.97
C ALA A 188 14.37 -5.42 8.14
N SER A 189 13.27 -6.00 7.66
CA SER A 189 13.02 -7.45 7.78
C SER A 189 13.97 -8.31 6.95
N VAL A 190 14.42 -7.83 5.79
CA VAL A 190 15.31 -8.59 4.90
C VAL A 190 16.79 -8.26 5.12
N LEU A 191 17.11 -7.16 5.76
CA LEU A 191 18.47 -6.67 5.94
C LEU A 191 19.40 -7.69 6.59
N PRO A 192 18.98 -8.49 7.63
CA PRO A 192 19.82 -9.54 8.21
C PRO A 192 20.27 -10.63 7.23
N THR A 193 19.51 -10.82 6.13
CA THR A 193 19.86 -11.83 5.11
C THR A 193 20.76 -11.26 4.00
N VAL A 194 20.89 -9.94 3.92
CA VAL A 194 21.64 -9.23 2.87
C VAL A 194 22.97 -8.71 3.40
N ASP A 195 22.94 -8.06 4.56
CA ASP A 195 24.12 -7.48 5.22
C ASP A 195 23.91 -7.47 6.74
N GLN A 196 24.54 -8.42 7.42
CA GLN A 196 24.44 -8.58 8.88
C GLN A 196 24.96 -7.36 9.62
N ARG A 197 26.03 -6.73 9.15
CA ARG A 197 26.58 -5.53 9.79
C ARG A 197 25.58 -4.38 9.75
N ALA A 198 24.95 -4.15 8.60
CA ALA A 198 23.92 -3.12 8.45
C ALA A 198 22.68 -3.44 9.31
N ALA A 199 22.39 -4.71 9.57
CA ALA A 199 21.29 -5.12 10.43
C ALA A 199 21.55 -4.90 11.93
N GLU A 200 22.81 -4.89 12.37
CA GLU A 200 23.21 -4.78 13.78
C GLU A 200 23.71 -3.38 14.17
N GLU A 201 24.01 -2.52 13.20
CA GLU A 201 24.55 -1.19 13.41
C GLU A 201 23.55 -0.08 13.03
N LYS A 202 23.98 1.20 13.23
CA LYS A 202 23.23 2.38 12.77
C LYS A 202 23.17 2.42 11.26
N THR A 203 21.98 2.33 10.70
CA THR A 203 21.77 2.30 9.26
C THR A 203 20.86 3.42 8.79
N VAL A 204 21.21 4.05 7.69
CA VAL A 204 20.36 5.00 6.97
C VAL A 204 19.77 4.30 5.76
N VAL A 205 18.45 4.21 5.70
CA VAL A 205 17.74 3.69 4.54
C VAL A 205 17.16 4.85 3.76
N ALA A 206 17.48 4.95 2.46
CA ALA A 206 16.91 5.93 1.55
C ALA A 206 15.87 5.25 0.65
N HIS A 207 14.63 5.71 0.74
CA HIS A 207 13.57 5.38 -0.21
C HIS A 207 13.55 6.46 -1.28
N LEU A 208 13.96 6.10 -2.51
CA LEU A 208 14.14 7.04 -3.61
C LEU A 208 13.15 6.72 -4.74
N GLY A 209 12.31 7.68 -5.09
CA GLY A 209 11.32 7.59 -6.15
C GLY A 209 10.73 8.98 -6.42
N ASN A 210 9.52 9.07 -6.97
CA ASN A 210 8.80 10.34 -7.12
C ASN A 210 8.60 11.05 -5.78
N GLY A 211 8.32 10.28 -4.71
CA GLY A 211 8.47 10.71 -3.33
C GLY A 211 9.76 10.14 -2.77
N ALA A 212 10.54 10.95 -2.06
CA ALA A 212 11.78 10.54 -1.43
C ALA A 212 11.73 10.76 0.08
N SER A 213 12.31 9.84 0.83
CA SER A 213 12.49 9.97 2.27
C SER A 213 13.70 9.19 2.76
N MET A 214 14.17 9.51 3.95
CA MET A 214 15.24 8.77 4.63
C MET A 214 14.78 8.36 6.01
N CYS A 215 15.19 7.19 6.43
CA CYS A 215 14.98 6.68 7.77
C CYS A 215 16.33 6.33 8.40
N LEU A 216 16.59 6.92 9.56
CA LEU A 216 17.72 6.51 10.41
C LEU A 216 17.21 5.47 11.39
N SER A 217 17.75 4.28 11.32
CA SER A 217 17.42 3.17 12.21
C SER A 217 18.59 2.83 13.14
N LEU A 218 18.23 2.54 14.40
CA LEU A 218 19.12 2.02 15.43
C LEU A 218 18.62 0.63 15.76
N ILE A 219 19.12 -0.44 15.23
CA ILE A 219 18.65 -1.81 15.57
C ILE A 219 17.21 -2.10 15.05
N HIS A 220 16.82 -1.69 13.92
CA HIS A 220 15.65 -2.16 13.09
C HIS A 220 14.42 -2.73 13.85
N ILE A 221 14.08 -2.16 15.02
CA ILE A 221 12.95 -2.57 15.86
C ILE A 221 11.74 -1.69 15.54
#